data_1bcd18c6f7b360ba4aa8c0b85b297531
#
_entry.id   1bcd18c6f7b360ba4aa8c0b85b297531
#
_cell.length_a   1.000
_cell.length_b   1.000
_cell.length_c   1.000
_cell.angle_alpha   90.00
_cell.angle_beta   90.00
_cell.angle_gamma   90.00
#
_symmetry.space_group_name_H-M   'P 1'
#
loop_
_entity.id
_entity.type
_entity.pdbx_description
1 polymer ?
#
loop_
_entity_poly.entity_id
_entity_poly.type
_entity_poly.pdbx_seq_one_letter_code
_entity_poly.pdbx_strand_id
1 'polypeptide(L)'
;LQSVSALTETYEDVKRDLETKLVLIAVQDDIPVGSVRLEIRDDHTAYLSRFGVRTTNQNSGIGKSIMHLADRLMLKHGVKQIHLHTCSTVFSLIRFYYGRGFYIDSTDKSRGYVRALLIKDYDRTPVLDTKIF
;
A
#
# COMPACT_ATOMS: atom_id res chain seq x y z
N LEU A 1 -0.31 1.27 -11.64
CA LEU A 1 0.84 0.65 -11.03
C LEU A 1 0.53 -0.79 -10.65
N GLN A 2 1.10 -1.72 -11.37
CA GLN A 2 0.94 -3.14 -11.09
C GLN A 2 2.22 -3.70 -10.50
N SER A 3 2.09 -4.54 -9.50
CA SER A 3 3.22 -5.34 -9.02
C SER A 3 3.43 -6.52 -9.96
N VAL A 4 4.65 -7.07 -9.98
CA VAL A 4 4.96 -8.26 -10.80
C VAL A 4 4.03 -9.42 -10.44
N SER A 5 3.69 -9.59 -9.17
CA SER A 5 2.82 -10.67 -8.72
C SER A 5 1.37 -10.54 -9.22
N ALA A 6 0.91 -9.34 -9.56
CA ALA A 6 -0.44 -9.16 -10.12
C ALA A 6 -0.56 -9.79 -11.51
N LEU A 7 0.54 -9.93 -12.25
CA LEU A 7 0.53 -10.50 -13.59
C LEU A 7 0.25 -12.00 -13.59
N THR A 8 0.46 -12.69 -12.45
CA THR A 8 0.24 -14.12 -12.32
C THR A 8 -1.01 -14.46 -11.51
N GLU A 9 -1.80 -13.45 -11.14
CA GLU A 9 -2.98 -13.63 -10.31
C GLU A 9 -4.11 -14.31 -11.07
N THR A 10 -4.73 -15.32 -10.45
CA THR A 10 -5.85 -16.07 -11.04
C THR A 10 -7.18 -15.55 -10.51
N TYR A 11 -8.29 -15.96 -11.16
CA TYR A 11 -9.64 -15.67 -10.68
C TYR A 11 -9.87 -16.19 -9.24
N GLU A 12 -9.37 -17.37 -8.93
CA GLU A 12 -9.53 -17.96 -7.59
C GLU A 12 -8.77 -17.16 -6.54
N ASP A 13 -7.61 -16.60 -6.89
CA ASP A 13 -6.86 -15.73 -6.00
C ASP A 13 -7.64 -14.46 -5.68
N VAL A 14 -8.24 -13.84 -6.69
CA VAL A 14 -9.06 -12.64 -6.52
C VAL A 14 -10.26 -12.94 -5.63
N LYS A 15 -10.96 -14.05 -5.90
CA LYS A 15 -12.13 -14.45 -5.13
C LYS A 15 -11.79 -14.64 -3.66
N ARG A 16 -10.67 -15.32 -3.37
CA ARG A 16 -10.21 -15.53 -1.99
C ARG A 16 -9.93 -14.21 -1.30
N ASP A 17 -9.27 -13.28 -1.97
CA ASP A 17 -8.95 -11.97 -1.40
C ASP A 17 -10.22 -11.17 -1.07
N LEU A 18 -11.24 -11.22 -1.93
CA LEU A 18 -12.51 -10.55 -1.64
C LEU A 18 -13.22 -11.12 -0.41
N GLU A 19 -12.98 -12.38 -0.10
CA GLU A 19 -13.58 -13.05 1.07
C GLU A 19 -12.79 -12.82 2.36
N THR A 20 -11.48 -12.64 2.28
CA THR A 20 -10.58 -12.66 3.46
C THR A 20 -9.91 -11.32 3.76
N LYS A 21 -9.97 -10.35 2.85
CA LYS A 21 -9.29 -9.06 3.00
C LYS A 21 -10.27 -7.91 2.86
N LEU A 22 -9.85 -6.74 3.36
CA LEU A 22 -10.53 -5.49 3.04
C LEU A 22 -10.08 -5.06 1.66
N VAL A 23 -11.03 -4.82 0.76
CA VAL A 23 -10.75 -4.35 -0.58
C VAL A 23 -11.39 -2.98 -0.74
N LEU A 24 -10.55 -1.95 -0.99
CA LEU A 24 -11.04 -0.61 -1.25
C LEU A 24 -10.99 -0.36 -2.75
N ILE A 25 -12.08 0.17 -3.28
CA ILE A 25 -12.19 0.49 -4.70
C ILE A 25 -12.61 1.94 -4.83
N ALA A 26 -11.83 2.72 -5.59
CA ALA A 26 -12.22 4.06 -5.97
C ALA A 26 -13.01 3.99 -7.27
N VAL A 27 -14.16 4.66 -7.29
CA VAL A 27 -15.06 4.68 -8.45
C VAL A 27 -15.27 6.13 -8.87
N GLN A 28 -15.16 6.40 -10.15
CA GLN A 28 -15.42 7.71 -10.74
C GLN A 28 -16.34 7.52 -11.94
N ASP A 29 -17.48 8.22 -11.95
CA ASP A 29 -18.49 8.10 -13.00
C ASP A 29 -18.89 6.62 -13.27
N ASP A 30 -19.11 5.89 -12.17
CA ASP A 30 -19.47 4.46 -12.19
C ASP A 30 -18.37 3.53 -12.74
N ILE A 31 -17.15 4.04 -12.92
CA ILE A 31 -16.03 3.26 -13.42
C ILE A 31 -15.00 3.07 -12.31
N PRO A 32 -14.58 1.84 -11.99
CA PRO A 32 -13.47 1.62 -11.05
C PRO A 32 -12.19 2.22 -11.60
N VAL A 33 -11.54 3.07 -10.82
CA VAL A 33 -10.32 3.79 -11.26
C VAL A 33 -9.11 3.51 -10.39
N GLY A 34 -9.30 2.85 -9.26
CA GLY A 34 -8.19 2.47 -8.39
C GLY A 34 -8.64 1.49 -7.33
N SER A 35 -7.71 0.76 -6.75
CA SER A 35 -8.02 -0.19 -5.68
C SER A 35 -6.79 -0.50 -4.83
N VAL A 36 -7.05 -1.10 -3.67
CA VAL A 36 -6.02 -1.64 -2.78
C VAL A 36 -6.64 -2.77 -1.96
N ARG A 37 -5.81 -3.74 -1.58
CA ARG A 37 -6.21 -4.84 -0.70
C ARG A 37 -5.44 -4.74 0.60
N LEU A 38 -6.13 -4.95 1.73
CA LEU A 38 -5.57 -4.86 3.07
C LEU A 38 -5.89 -6.14 3.83
N GLU A 39 -4.85 -6.81 4.30
CA GLU A 39 -4.98 -7.99 5.16
C GLU A 39 -4.60 -7.61 6.58
N ILE A 40 -5.57 -7.66 7.49
CA ILE A 40 -5.33 -7.41 8.91
C ILE A 40 -4.94 -8.73 9.57
N ARG A 41 -3.83 -8.71 10.30
CA ARG A 41 -3.26 -9.89 10.97
C ARG A 41 -3.47 -9.81 12.48
N ASP A 42 -3.38 -10.98 13.13
CA ASP A 42 -3.65 -11.10 14.57
C ASP A 42 -2.61 -10.36 15.44
N ASP A 43 -1.43 -10.07 14.90
CA ASP A 43 -0.36 -9.38 15.61
C ASP A 43 -0.48 -7.85 15.58
N HIS A 44 -1.65 -7.33 15.20
CA HIS A 44 -1.93 -5.90 15.05
C HIS A 44 -1.16 -5.25 13.89
N THR A 45 -0.68 -6.02 12.95
CA THR A 45 -0.13 -5.50 11.70
C THR A 45 -1.12 -5.73 10.56
N ALA A 46 -0.90 -5.04 9.45
CA ALA A 46 -1.64 -5.26 8.23
C ALA A 46 -0.68 -5.32 7.05
N TYR A 47 -1.08 -6.03 6.00
CA TYR A 47 -0.32 -6.10 4.78
C TYR A 47 -1.12 -5.50 3.63
N LEU A 48 -0.51 -4.53 2.95
CA LEU A 48 -1.10 -3.85 1.81
C LEU A 48 -0.57 -4.48 0.53
N SER A 49 -1.48 -4.78 -0.39
CA SER A 49 -1.14 -5.37 -1.68
C SER A 49 -2.06 -4.85 -2.78
N ARG A 50 -1.67 -5.09 -4.03
CA ARG A 50 -2.48 -4.78 -5.21
C ARG A 50 -2.99 -3.34 -5.23
N PHE A 51 -2.16 -2.40 -4.78
CA PHE A 51 -2.47 -0.99 -4.94
C PHE A 51 -2.25 -0.59 -6.40
N GLY A 52 -3.23 0.05 -6.97
CA GLY A 52 -3.13 0.57 -8.32
C GLY A 52 -4.17 1.63 -8.60
N VAL A 53 -3.82 2.54 -9.50
CA VAL A 53 -4.71 3.57 -10.05
C VAL A 53 -4.60 3.49 -11.56
N ARG A 54 -5.74 3.57 -12.27
CA ARG A 54 -5.74 3.54 -13.73
C ARG A 54 -4.80 4.60 -14.28
N THR A 55 -4.06 4.25 -15.32
CA THR A 55 -3.05 5.12 -15.92
C THR A 55 -3.61 6.50 -16.28
N THR A 56 -4.83 6.54 -16.83
CA THR A 56 -5.50 7.79 -17.19
C THR A 56 -5.94 8.64 -16.00
N ASN A 57 -5.92 8.05 -14.78
CA ASN A 57 -6.36 8.71 -13.55
C ASN A 57 -5.22 8.97 -12.58
N GLN A 58 -3.98 8.66 -12.96
CA GLN A 58 -2.82 8.94 -12.11
C GLN A 58 -2.58 10.45 -12.03
N ASN A 59 -1.98 10.88 -10.92
CA ASN A 59 -1.74 12.28 -10.58
C ASN A 59 -3.01 13.12 -10.35
N SER A 60 -4.15 12.46 -10.16
CA SER A 60 -5.44 13.12 -9.89
C SER A 60 -5.81 13.14 -8.41
N GLY A 61 -4.96 12.61 -7.53
CA GLY A 61 -5.23 12.52 -6.10
C GLY A 61 -5.98 11.26 -5.68
N ILE A 62 -6.35 10.38 -6.60
CA ILE A 62 -7.08 9.15 -6.29
C ILE A 62 -6.24 8.22 -5.41
N GLY A 63 -4.96 8.04 -5.73
CA GLY A 63 -4.06 7.21 -4.93
C GLY A 63 -3.92 7.73 -3.50
N LYS A 64 -3.78 9.04 -3.32
CA LYS A 64 -3.74 9.66 -2.00
C LYS A 64 -5.03 9.44 -1.22
N SER A 65 -6.17 9.56 -1.88
CA SER A 65 -7.48 9.36 -1.26
C SER A 65 -7.67 7.91 -0.80
N ILE A 66 -7.26 6.95 -1.63
CA ILE A 66 -7.30 5.53 -1.28
C ILE A 66 -6.44 5.27 -0.04
N MET A 67 -5.21 5.79 -0.02
CA MET A 67 -4.29 5.59 1.10
C MET A 67 -4.77 6.29 2.36
N HIS A 68 -5.40 7.45 2.23
CA HIS A 68 -5.98 8.15 3.37
C HIS A 68 -7.11 7.34 4.00
N LEU A 69 -8.00 6.78 3.18
CA LEU A 69 -9.06 5.92 3.67
C LEU A 69 -8.50 4.65 4.31
N ALA A 70 -7.47 4.06 3.70
CA ALA A 70 -6.78 2.89 4.27
C ALA A 70 -6.24 3.21 5.67
N ASP A 71 -5.59 4.35 5.86
CA ASP A 71 -5.08 4.77 7.16
C ASP A 71 -6.20 4.86 8.20
N ARG A 72 -7.33 5.46 7.83
CA ARG A 72 -8.46 5.60 8.75
C ARG A 72 -9.02 4.24 9.16
N LEU A 73 -9.13 3.31 8.21
CA LEU A 73 -9.59 1.95 8.50
C LEU A 73 -8.60 1.18 9.37
N MET A 74 -7.31 1.33 9.12
CA MET A 74 -6.29 0.67 9.94
C MET A 74 -6.34 1.17 11.39
N LEU A 75 -6.45 2.46 11.59
CA LEU A 75 -6.60 3.04 12.93
C LEU A 75 -7.86 2.53 13.61
N LYS A 76 -8.98 2.45 12.90
CA LYS A 76 -10.24 1.92 13.43
C LYS A 76 -10.11 0.46 13.88
N HIS A 77 -9.33 -0.33 13.17
CA HIS A 77 -9.12 -1.75 13.47
C HIS A 77 -7.97 -2.01 14.44
N GLY A 78 -7.38 -0.97 15.02
CA GLY A 78 -6.30 -1.12 16.00
C GLY A 78 -4.98 -1.58 15.41
N VAL A 79 -4.77 -1.39 14.11
CA VAL A 79 -3.52 -1.74 13.44
C VAL A 79 -2.43 -0.78 13.89
N LYS A 80 -1.27 -1.34 14.25
CA LYS A 80 -0.10 -0.55 14.71
C LYS A 80 0.90 -0.30 13.61
N GLN A 81 1.04 -1.22 12.68
CA GLN A 81 1.94 -1.09 11.53
C GLN A 81 1.28 -1.64 10.29
N ILE A 82 1.51 -0.99 9.16
CA ILE A 82 1.14 -1.49 7.85
C ILE A 82 2.39 -1.73 7.02
N HIS A 83 2.46 -2.87 6.37
CA HIS A 83 3.60 -3.34 5.59
C HIS A 83 3.22 -3.48 4.12
N LEU A 84 4.17 -3.22 3.24
CA LEU A 84 4.03 -3.52 1.81
C LEU A 84 5.39 -3.82 1.20
N HIS A 85 5.38 -4.52 0.07
CA HIS A 85 6.58 -4.71 -0.74
C HIS A 85 6.43 -4.01 -2.07
N THR A 86 7.51 -3.43 -2.55
CA THR A 86 7.56 -2.82 -3.88
C THR A 86 8.97 -2.92 -4.46
N CYS A 87 9.08 -2.77 -5.77
CA CYS A 87 10.39 -2.71 -6.43
C CYS A 87 11.13 -1.44 -6.02
N SER A 88 12.32 -1.59 -5.44
CA SER A 88 13.06 -0.46 -4.86
C SER A 88 13.60 0.52 -5.91
N THR A 89 13.62 0.12 -7.18
CA THR A 89 14.12 0.98 -8.26
C THR A 89 13.03 1.76 -8.98
N VAL A 90 11.77 1.55 -8.62
CA VAL A 90 10.67 2.36 -9.16
C VAL A 90 10.51 3.58 -8.26
N PHE A 91 11.27 4.63 -8.56
CA PHE A 91 11.41 5.79 -7.69
C PHE A 91 10.11 6.56 -7.49
N SER A 92 9.22 6.58 -8.48
CA SER A 92 7.92 7.22 -8.34
C SER A 92 7.05 6.55 -7.27
N LEU A 93 7.11 5.22 -7.17
CA LEU A 93 6.41 4.47 -6.12
C LEU A 93 7.02 4.74 -4.75
N ILE A 94 8.34 4.67 -4.65
CA ILE A 94 9.05 4.94 -3.39
C ILE A 94 8.70 6.35 -2.90
N ARG A 95 8.74 7.32 -3.78
CA ARG A 95 8.38 8.71 -3.43
C ARG A 95 6.95 8.82 -2.96
N PHE A 96 6.03 8.17 -3.68
CA PHE A 96 4.62 8.18 -3.30
C PHE A 96 4.42 7.63 -1.89
N TYR A 97 4.99 6.46 -1.60
CA TYR A 97 4.83 5.85 -0.28
C TYR A 97 5.50 6.65 0.84
N TYR A 98 6.68 7.23 0.59
CA TYR A 98 7.30 8.13 1.57
C TYR A 98 6.39 9.32 1.87
N GLY A 99 5.75 9.88 0.85
CA GLY A 99 4.78 10.96 1.04
C GLY A 99 3.55 10.56 1.83
N ARG A 100 3.27 9.26 1.94
CA ARG A 100 2.16 8.72 2.75
C ARG A 100 2.61 8.27 4.15
N GLY A 101 3.87 8.47 4.50
CA GLY A 101 4.38 8.15 5.82
C GLY A 101 5.07 6.80 5.95
N PHE A 102 5.28 6.11 4.86
CA PHE A 102 6.06 4.87 4.86
C PHE A 102 7.57 5.16 4.82
N TYR A 103 8.36 4.19 5.25
CA TYR A 103 9.81 4.21 5.11
C TYR A 103 10.29 2.82 4.68
N ILE A 104 11.46 2.76 4.06
CA ILE A 104 12.09 1.49 3.70
C ILE A 104 12.68 0.89 4.96
N ASP A 105 12.22 -0.31 5.32
CA ASP A 105 12.75 -1.08 6.45
C ASP A 105 13.93 -1.94 6.01
N SER A 106 13.77 -2.66 4.89
CA SER A 106 14.80 -3.58 4.39
C SER A 106 14.63 -3.81 2.91
N THR A 107 15.65 -4.42 2.30
CA THR A 107 15.60 -4.84 0.90
C THR A 107 16.06 -6.29 0.78
N ASP A 108 15.62 -6.98 -0.27
CA ASP A 108 16.07 -8.32 -0.59
C ASP A 108 16.07 -8.54 -2.10
N LYS A 109 16.78 -9.60 -2.55
CA LYS A 109 16.92 -9.98 -3.95
C LYS A 109 16.29 -11.33 -4.26
N SER A 110 15.50 -11.88 -3.34
CA SER A 110 14.99 -13.26 -3.45
C SER A 110 14.07 -13.48 -4.65
N ARG A 111 13.53 -12.43 -5.24
CA ARG A 111 12.57 -12.49 -6.35
C ARG A 111 13.18 -12.13 -7.71
N GLY A 112 14.52 -12.10 -7.84
CA GLY A 112 15.19 -11.76 -9.09
C GLY A 112 15.30 -10.26 -9.38
N TYR A 113 14.83 -9.42 -8.45
CA TYR A 113 15.00 -7.96 -8.48
C TYR A 113 15.13 -7.48 -7.04
N VAL A 114 15.60 -6.26 -6.84
CA VAL A 114 15.72 -5.68 -5.50
C VAL A 114 14.35 -5.14 -5.09
N ARG A 115 13.73 -5.81 -4.13
CA ARG A 115 12.46 -5.33 -3.58
C ARG A 115 12.67 -4.74 -2.20
N ALA A 116 11.87 -3.75 -1.87
CA ALA A 116 11.89 -3.10 -0.58
C ALA A 116 10.65 -3.49 0.24
N LEU A 117 10.87 -3.74 1.53
CA LEU A 117 9.79 -3.79 2.51
C LEU A 117 9.63 -2.40 3.07
N LEU A 118 8.45 -1.81 2.89
CA LEU A 118 8.09 -0.51 3.42
C LEU A 118 7.12 -0.67 4.58
N ILE A 119 7.30 0.16 5.61
CA ILE A 119 6.51 0.11 6.84
C ILE A 119 6.04 1.52 7.16
N LYS A 120 4.78 1.61 7.64
CA LYS A 120 4.25 2.81 8.27
C LYS A 120 3.82 2.47 9.68
N ASP A 121 4.31 3.22 10.66
CA ASP A 121 3.94 3.07 12.06
C ASP A 121 2.82 4.03 12.41
N TYR A 122 1.72 3.50 12.93
CA TYR A 122 0.59 4.32 13.38
C TYR A 122 0.77 4.81 14.82
N ASP A 123 1.55 4.09 15.62
CA ASP A 123 1.83 4.45 17.01
C ASP A 123 3.00 5.42 17.16
N ARG A 124 3.61 5.79 16.03
CA ARG A 124 4.85 6.56 16.06
C ARG A 124 4.59 8.00 16.45
N THR A 125 5.24 8.44 17.53
CA THR A 125 5.33 9.86 17.86
C THR A 125 6.55 10.41 17.16
N PRO A 126 6.43 11.49 16.38
CA PRO A 126 7.60 12.12 15.76
C PRO A 126 8.57 12.57 16.85
N VAL A 127 9.81 12.09 16.77
CA VAL A 127 10.87 12.43 17.72
C VAL A 127 11.93 13.31 17.11
N LEU A 128 11.86 13.54 15.80
CA LEU A 128 12.84 14.35 15.09
C LEU A 128 12.38 15.80 15.04
N ASP A 129 13.28 16.69 15.46
CA ASP A 129 13.13 18.11 15.21
C ASP A 129 13.69 18.40 13.82
N THR A 130 12.80 18.70 12.88
CA THR A 130 13.21 18.98 11.50
C THR A 130 14.08 20.21 11.35
N LYS A 131 14.20 21.03 12.39
CA LYS A 131 15.07 22.21 12.38
C LYS A 131 16.55 21.86 12.45
N ILE A 132 16.88 20.62 12.81
CA ILE A 132 18.27 20.16 12.85
C ILE A 132 18.77 19.73 11.47
N PHE A 133 17.91 19.61 10.52
CA PHE A 133 18.28 19.24 9.15
C PHE A 133 18.16 20.46 8.23
#